data_b910a22a3691f42d1d29d7bc444187cc
#
_entry.id   b910a22a3691f42d1d29d7bc444187cc
#
_cell.length_a   1.000
_cell.length_b   1.000
_cell.length_c   1.000
_cell.angle_alpha   90.00
_cell.angle_beta   90.00
_cell.angle_gamma   90.00
#
_symmetry.space_group_name_H-M   'P 1'
#
loop_
_entity.id
_entity.type
_entity.pdbx_description
1 polymer ?
#
loop_
_entity_poly.entity_id
_entity_poly.type
_entity_poly.pdbx_seq_one_letter_code
_entity_poly.pdbx_strand_id
1 'polypeptide(L)'
;ALAHADVKTQERTQIKFEGAIGRVVNIFGGRGAREGVTTTVSLKGERMLSLTGDSGEIVDLAEEKIYSLDLKGKTYSVMTFAEMRQRMEEAMAKAEKEMAAAKPEAEKPADGAPKKEFEVDFAIADGGGAKQIAGRDTKESVATITVREKGKTLEEAGGLILETHLWMTPKVPALQELNDFRLRYAQAVYGPLVAQAAPNMTQAMAMYPQMKDAMAKLAEEGKKLDGTPLLTEMVFIVAAPPGSQTEQKAEPAPGIGGLLGGLG
;
A
#
# COMPACT_ATOMS: atom_id res chain seq x y z
N ALA A 1 -11.10 -22.91 -28.04
CA ALA A 1 -10.00 -22.02 -28.42
C ALA A 1 -9.35 -21.52 -27.15
N LEU A 2 -8.08 -21.88 -26.90
CA LEU A 2 -7.30 -21.32 -25.81
C LEU A 2 -7.10 -19.82 -26.15
N ALA A 3 -7.76 -18.94 -25.42
CA ALA A 3 -7.55 -17.51 -25.58
C ALA A 3 -6.13 -17.21 -25.05
N HIS A 4 -5.21 -16.90 -25.96
CA HIS A 4 -3.89 -16.42 -25.56
C HIS A 4 -4.05 -15.04 -24.93
N ALA A 5 -3.43 -14.84 -23.76
CA ALA A 5 -3.30 -13.53 -23.14
C ALA A 5 -2.27 -12.71 -23.93
N ASP A 6 -2.50 -11.40 -24.07
CA ASP A 6 -1.57 -10.48 -24.69
C ASP A 6 -0.34 -10.26 -23.79
N VAL A 7 -0.58 -10.22 -22.48
CA VAL A 7 0.45 -10.15 -21.43
C VAL A 7 0.21 -11.24 -20.38
N LYS A 8 1.26 -11.93 -19.98
CA LYS A 8 1.25 -12.87 -18.87
C LYS A 8 2.47 -12.66 -18.00
N THR A 9 2.26 -12.44 -16.69
CA THR A 9 3.32 -12.22 -15.71
C THR A 9 3.12 -13.10 -14.49
N GLN A 10 4.18 -13.32 -13.74
CA GLN A 10 4.16 -13.85 -12.40
C GLN A 10 4.66 -12.76 -11.45
N GLU A 11 3.86 -12.43 -10.44
CA GLU A 11 4.18 -11.44 -9.43
C GLU A 11 4.32 -12.16 -8.09
N ARG A 12 5.35 -11.80 -7.33
CA ARG A 12 5.54 -12.28 -5.97
C ARG A 12 5.51 -11.10 -5.02
N THR A 13 4.59 -11.14 -4.07
CA THR A 13 4.46 -10.13 -3.03
C THR A 13 4.93 -10.68 -1.70
N GLN A 14 5.86 -9.98 -1.05
CA GLN A 14 6.33 -10.29 0.29
C GLN A 14 6.44 -8.98 1.07
N ILE A 15 5.93 -8.98 2.30
CA ILE A 15 6.03 -7.83 3.21
C ILE A 15 6.99 -8.19 4.31
N LYS A 16 8.02 -7.36 4.50
CA LYS A 16 9.00 -7.51 5.58
C LYS A 16 8.74 -6.44 6.63
N PHE A 17 8.78 -6.85 7.88
CA PHE A 17 8.70 -5.95 9.03
C PHE A 17 9.99 -6.09 9.83
N GLU A 18 10.61 -4.97 10.20
CA GLU A 18 11.80 -4.92 11.02
C GLU A 18 11.53 -4.37 12.43
N GLY A 19 12.48 -4.56 13.34
CA GLY A 19 12.36 -4.10 14.74
C GLY A 19 11.42 -4.96 15.59
N ALA A 20 10.81 -4.35 16.59
CA ALA A 20 9.93 -5.04 17.55
C ALA A 20 8.69 -5.63 16.87
N ILE A 21 8.08 -4.90 15.93
CA ILE A 21 6.91 -5.34 15.15
C ILE A 21 7.27 -6.55 14.30
N GLY A 22 8.43 -6.54 13.64
CA GLY A 22 8.91 -7.65 12.82
C GLY A 22 9.08 -8.94 13.60
N ARG A 23 9.52 -8.88 14.85
CA ARG A 23 9.62 -10.04 15.73
C ARG A 23 8.25 -10.68 16.00
N VAL A 24 7.23 -9.88 16.29
CA VAL A 24 5.87 -10.35 16.54
C VAL A 24 5.26 -10.95 15.26
N VAL A 25 5.35 -10.25 14.14
CA VAL A 25 4.80 -10.73 12.85
C VAL A 25 5.51 -12.01 12.40
N ASN A 26 6.84 -12.11 12.57
CA ASN A 26 7.58 -13.32 12.21
C ASN A 26 7.27 -14.53 13.09
N ILE A 27 6.81 -14.33 14.32
CA ILE A 27 6.40 -15.42 15.22
C ILE A 27 4.98 -15.91 14.88
N PHE A 28 4.06 -14.99 14.62
CA PHE A 28 2.63 -15.29 14.41
C PHE A 28 2.22 -15.29 12.93
N GLY A 29 3.01 -14.71 12.03
CA GLY A 29 2.79 -14.74 10.59
C GLY A 29 3.04 -16.13 10.03
N GLY A 30 2.03 -16.78 9.44
CA GLY A 30 2.11 -18.08 8.81
C GLY A 30 3.13 -18.14 7.64
N ARG A 31 3.21 -19.29 6.94
CA ARG A 31 4.13 -19.50 5.80
C ARG A 31 4.03 -18.39 4.73
N GLY A 32 2.82 -17.90 4.43
CA GLY A 32 2.61 -16.85 3.45
C GLY A 32 3.33 -15.54 3.77
N ALA A 33 3.46 -15.16 5.05
CA ALA A 33 4.21 -13.98 5.45
C ALA A 33 5.73 -14.11 5.22
N ARG A 34 6.26 -15.35 5.27
CA ARG A 34 7.69 -15.62 5.10
C ARG A 34 8.06 -15.92 3.65
N GLU A 35 7.25 -16.71 2.96
CA GLU A 35 7.53 -17.19 1.60
C GLU A 35 7.01 -16.22 0.53
N GLY A 36 6.12 -15.30 0.91
CA GLY A 36 5.42 -14.43 -0.01
C GLY A 36 4.31 -15.16 -0.77
N VAL A 37 3.48 -14.38 -1.42
CA VAL A 37 2.36 -14.87 -2.24
C VAL A 37 2.70 -14.67 -3.71
N THR A 38 2.57 -15.74 -4.50
CA THR A 38 2.78 -15.69 -5.95
C THR A 38 1.44 -15.62 -6.66
N THR A 39 1.26 -14.60 -7.48
CA THR A 39 0.08 -14.36 -8.30
C THR A 39 0.47 -14.43 -9.76
N THR A 40 -0.26 -15.22 -10.55
CA THR A 40 -0.16 -15.18 -12.01
C THR A 40 -1.17 -14.19 -12.55
N VAL A 41 -0.69 -13.20 -13.30
CA VAL A 41 -1.54 -12.18 -13.92
C VAL A 41 -1.52 -12.38 -15.42
N SER A 42 -2.70 -12.35 -16.02
CA SER A 42 -2.89 -12.47 -17.48
C SER A 42 -3.81 -11.35 -17.94
N LEU A 43 -3.36 -10.54 -18.89
CA LEU A 43 -4.13 -9.44 -19.46
C LEU A 43 -4.50 -9.76 -20.91
N LYS A 44 -5.73 -9.48 -21.30
CA LYS A 44 -6.21 -9.52 -22.67
C LYS A 44 -7.24 -8.43 -22.92
N GLY A 45 -6.86 -7.41 -23.65
CA GLY A 45 -7.71 -6.26 -23.92
C GLY A 45 -8.24 -5.61 -22.64
N GLU A 46 -9.56 -5.60 -22.46
CA GLU A 46 -10.23 -5.01 -21.28
C GLU A 46 -10.41 -5.97 -20.10
N ARG A 47 -9.77 -7.15 -20.12
CA ARG A 47 -9.89 -8.17 -19.06
C ARG A 47 -8.56 -8.56 -18.48
N MET A 48 -8.45 -8.50 -17.16
CA MET A 48 -7.29 -8.97 -16.41
C MET A 48 -7.71 -10.13 -15.48
N LEU A 49 -7.01 -11.24 -15.59
CA LEU A 49 -7.15 -12.39 -14.69
C LEU A 49 -5.95 -12.43 -13.75
N SER A 50 -6.21 -12.50 -12.45
CA SER A 50 -5.23 -12.74 -11.39
C SER A 50 -5.52 -14.07 -10.72
N LEU A 51 -4.53 -14.97 -10.61
CA LEU A 51 -4.66 -16.27 -9.97
C LEU A 51 -3.65 -16.39 -8.82
N THR A 52 -4.15 -16.74 -7.65
CA THR A 52 -3.35 -16.95 -6.44
C THR A 52 -3.81 -18.23 -5.75
N GLY A 53 -3.00 -19.29 -5.82
CA GLY A 53 -3.40 -20.60 -5.31
C GLY A 53 -4.70 -21.09 -5.94
N ASP A 54 -5.69 -21.40 -5.10
CA ASP A 54 -7.01 -21.86 -5.51
C ASP A 54 -8.03 -20.74 -5.71
N SER A 55 -7.61 -19.49 -5.61
CA SER A 55 -8.46 -18.29 -5.79
C SER A 55 -8.06 -17.54 -7.04
N GLY A 56 -9.03 -16.87 -7.66
CA GLY A 56 -8.78 -15.99 -8.79
C GLY A 56 -9.72 -14.80 -8.83
N GLU A 57 -9.32 -13.81 -9.61
CA GLU A 57 -10.14 -12.63 -9.86
C GLU A 57 -10.05 -12.26 -11.34
N ILE A 58 -11.19 -11.97 -11.96
CA ILE A 58 -11.23 -11.35 -13.28
C ILE A 58 -11.80 -9.95 -13.10
N VAL A 59 -11.04 -8.94 -13.52
CA VAL A 59 -11.50 -7.57 -13.67
C VAL A 59 -11.85 -7.36 -15.15
N ASP A 60 -13.08 -6.98 -15.42
CA ASP A 60 -13.60 -6.63 -16.76
C ASP A 60 -13.95 -5.15 -16.78
N LEU A 61 -13.11 -4.34 -17.45
CA LEU A 61 -13.32 -2.90 -17.57
C LEU A 61 -14.51 -2.56 -18.49
N ALA A 62 -14.74 -3.38 -19.51
CA ALA A 62 -15.83 -3.13 -20.45
C ALA A 62 -17.21 -3.37 -19.82
N GLU A 63 -17.31 -4.38 -18.96
CA GLU A 63 -18.54 -4.70 -18.24
C GLU A 63 -18.65 -4.00 -16.88
N GLU A 64 -17.58 -3.33 -16.42
CA GLU A 64 -17.45 -2.76 -15.08
C GLU A 64 -17.76 -3.78 -13.97
N LYS A 65 -17.20 -4.98 -14.09
CA LYS A 65 -17.45 -6.11 -13.18
C LYS A 65 -16.17 -6.74 -12.69
N ILE A 66 -16.28 -7.31 -11.50
CA ILE A 66 -15.27 -8.17 -10.89
C ILE A 66 -15.88 -9.55 -10.69
N TYR A 67 -15.19 -10.58 -11.14
CA TYR A 67 -15.54 -11.97 -10.92
C TYR A 67 -14.53 -12.56 -9.94
N SER A 68 -14.97 -12.91 -8.73
CA SER A 68 -14.16 -13.63 -7.76
C SER A 68 -14.34 -15.14 -7.96
N LEU A 69 -13.24 -15.85 -8.16
CA LEU A 69 -13.23 -17.25 -8.53
C LEU A 69 -12.74 -18.11 -7.36
N ASP A 70 -13.51 -19.14 -7.02
CA ASP A 70 -13.07 -20.27 -6.20
C ASP A 70 -12.80 -21.46 -7.14
N LEU A 71 -11.53 -21.72 -7.44
CA LEU A 71 -11.14 -22.77 -8.39
C LEU A 71 -11.33 -24.15 -7.79
N LYS A 72 -11.20 -24.29 -6.47
CA LYS A 72 -11.41 -25.56 -5.76
C LYS A 72 -12.89 -25.91 -5.69
N GLY A 73 -13.72 -24.95 -5.29
CA GLY A 73 -15.18 -25.09 -5.25
C GLY A 73 -15.83 -25.04 -6.62
N LYS A 74 -15.09 -24.63 -7.67
CA LYS A 74 -15.61 -24.41 -9.04
C LYS A 74 -16.81 -23.46 -9.07
N THR A 75 -16.76 -22.45 -8.24
CA THR A 75 -17.78 -21.40 -8.14
C THR A 75 -17.19 -20.04 -8.42
N TYR A 76 -18.05 -19.08 -8.68
CA TYR A 76 -17.67 -17.68 -8.78
C TYR A 76 -18.78 -16.78 -8.25
N SER A 77 -18.39 -15.60 -7.83
CA SER A 77 -19.31 -14.49 -7.53
C SER A 77 -19.00 -13.31 -8.43
N VAL A 78 -20.01 -12.47 -8.64
CA VAL A 78 -19.87 -11.27 -9.49
C VAL A 78 -20.24 -10.06 -8.66
N MET A 79 -19.47 -8.99 -8.80
CA MET A 79 -19.72 -7.69 -8.21
C MET A 79 -19.48 -6.62 -9.26
N THR A 80 -20.36 -5.65 -9.36
CA THR A 80 -20.16 -4.48 -10.22
C THR A 80 -19.23 -3.46 -9.53
N PHE A 81 -18.59 -2.59 -10.29
CA PHE A 81 -17.81 -1.49 -9.73
C PHE A 81 -18.67 -0.54 -8.89
N ALA A 82 -19.94 -0.38 -9.26
CA ALA A 82 -20.90 0.40 -8.49
C ALA A 82 -21.17 -0.20 -7.10
N GLU A 83 -21.44 -1.52 -7.04
CA GLU A 83 -21.62 -2.24 -5.77
C GLU A 83 -20.35 -2.21 -4.92
N MET A 84 -19.17 -2.32 -5.55
CA MET A 84 -17.89 -2.20 -4.84
C MET A 84 -17.74 -0.82 -4.21
N ARG A 85 -18.01 0.25 -4.96
CA ARG A 85 -17.99 1.63 -4.44
C ARG A 85 -18.94 1.80 -3.27
N GLN A 86 -20.18 1.35 -3.41
CA GLN A 86 -21.17 1.42 -2.33
C GLN A 86 -20.70 0.73 -1.06
N ARG A 87 -20.15 -0.48 -1.16
CA ARG A 87 -19.59 -1.20 0.02
C ARG A 87 -18.44 -0.45 0.67
N MET A 88 -17.60 0.19 -0.13
CA MET A 88 -16.51 1.01 0.40
C MET A 88 -17.03 2.25 1.13
N GLU A 89 -18.01 2.95 0.58
CA GLU A 89 -18.67 4.09 1.22
C GLU A 89 -19.32 3.68 2.56
N GLU A 90 -20.06 2.57 2.57
CA GLU A 90 -20.65 2.00 3.79
C GLU A 90 -19.60 1.64 4.85
N ALA A 91 -18.49 1.00 4.41
CA ALA A 91 -17.40 0.65 5.31
C ALA A 91 -16.69 1.89 5.88
N MET A 92 -16.46 2.91 5.07
CA MET A 92 -15.88 4.19 5.51
C MET A 92 -16.81 4.91 6.49
N ALA A 93 -18.09 5.01 6.20
CA ALA A 93 -19.09 5.62 7.08
C ALA A 93 -19.22 4.86 8.42
N LYS A 94 -19.11 3.53 8.39
CA LYS A 94 -19.09 2.70 9.60
C LYS A 94 -17.82 2.96 10.42
N ALA A 95 -16.66 2.95 9.80
CA ALA A 95 -15.39 3.24 10.47
C ALA A 95 -15.38 4.64 11.10
N GLU A 96 -15.90 5.65 10.40
CA GLU A 96 -16.03 7.01 10.93
C GLU A 96 -16.93 7.05 12.17
N LYS A 97 -18.08 6.35 12.14
CA LYS A 97 -18.97 6.26 13.29
C LYS A 97 -18.32 5.52 14.47
N GLU A 98 -17.59 4.45 14.21
CA GLU A 98 -16.88 3.69 15.24
C GLU A 98 -15.74 4.53 15.85
N MET A 99 -14.99 5.28 15.04
CA MET A 99 -13.99 6.21 15.53
C MET A 99 -14.61 7.38 16.32
N ALA A 100 -15.76 7.89 15.90
CA ALA A 100 -16.46 8.94 16.63
C ALA A 100 -17.10 8.41 17.94
N ALA A 101 -17.54 7.14 17.97
CA ALA A 101 -18.12 6.49 19.14
C ALA A 101 -17.04 5.97 20.12
N ALA A 102 -15.89 5.56 19.61
CA ALA A 102 -14.69 5.33 20.40
C ALA A 102 -14.24 6.70 20.92
N LYS A 103 -14.89 7.18 22.01
CA LYS A 103 -14.31 8.26 22.79
C LYS A 103 -12.87 7.86 23.06
N PRO A 104 -11.88 8.67 22.69
CA PRO A 104 -10.53 8.38 23.12
C PRO A 104 -10.55 8.45 24.64
N GLU A 105 -10.41 7.31 25.30
CA GLU A 105 -9.69 7.23 26.58
C GLU A 105 -8.18 7.45 26.34
N ALA A 106 -7.82 8.03 25.20
CA ALA A 106 -6.56 8.71 25.06
C ALA A 106 -6.58 9.85 26.05
N GLU A 107 -5.71 9.77 27.04
CA GLU A 107 -5.36 10.81 27.99
C GLU A 107 -5.72 12.18 27.45
N LYS A 108 -6.65 12.88 28.13
CA LYS A 108 -6.82 14.31 27.89
C LYS A 108 -5.41 14.88 27.87
N PRO A 109 -4.97 15.54 26.78
CA PRO A 109 -3.69 16.22 26.82
C PRO A 109 -3.74 17.03 28.10
N ALA A 110 -2.77 16.83 29.00
CA ALA A 110 -2.66 17.66 30.19
C ALA A 110 -2.80 19.09 29.70
N ASP A 111 -3.75 19.83 30.28
CA ASP A 111 -4.06 21.21 29.90
C ASP A 111 -2.74 21.97 29.77
N GLY A 112 -2.37 22.37 28.54
CA GLY A 112 -1.12 23.08 28.26
C GLY A 112 -0.03 22.28 27.54
N ALA A 113 -0.20 20.99 27.21
CA ALA A 113 0.79 20.28 26.38
C ALA A 113 0.71 20.81 24.93
N PRO A 114 1.81 21.30 24.33
CA PRO A 114 1.82 21.75 22.94
C PRO A 114 1.40 20.59 22.04
N LYS A 115 0.46 20.83 21.12
CA LYS A 115 0.09 19.86 20.08
C LYS A 115 1.36 19.52 19.31
N LYS A 116 1.75 18.24 19.34
CA LYS A 116 2.88 17.76 18.57
C LYS A 116 2.56 17.94 17.09
N GLU A 117 3.35 18.73 16.40
CA GLU A 117 3.31 18.84 14.95
C GLU A 117 4.26 17.79 14.38
N PHE A 118 3.85 17.14 13.29
CA PHE A 118 4.69 16.17 12.59
C PHE A 118 5.12 16.75 11.25
N GLU A 119 6.32 16.42 10.83
CA GLU A 119 6.79 16.66 9.48
C GLU A 119 7.02 15.34 8.76
N VAL A 120 6.85 15.39 7.43
CA VAL A 120 7.02 14.25 6.54
C VAL A 120 8.09 14.62 5.53
N ASP A 121 9.18 13.88 5.54
CA ASP A 121 10.23 13.97 4.53
C ASP A 121 10.11 12.84 3.53
N PHE A 122 10.37 13.16 2.27
CA PHE A 122 10.41 12.20 1.17
C PHE A 122 11.71 12.36 0.40
N ALA A 123 12.37 11.25 0.11
CA ALA A 123 13.60 11.23 -0.69
C ALA A 123 13.63 10.00 -1.59
N ILE A 124 14.24 10.15 -2.79
CA ILE A 124 14.62 9.02 -3.65
C ILE A 124 16.12 9.11 -3.88
N ALA A 125 16.80 7.99 -3.64
CA ALA A 125 18.23 7.85 -3.82
C ALA A 125 18.56 6.61 -4.64
N ASP A 126 19.75 6.59 -5.25
CA ASP A 126 20.35 5.37 -5.80
C ASP A 126 20.72 4.45 -4.62
N GLY A 127 20.18 3.23 -4.60
CA GLY A 127 20.47 2.25 -3.57
C GLY A 127 21.84 1.57 -3.73
N GLY A 128 22.51 1.81 -4.87
CA GLY A 128 23.83 1.24 -5.19
C GLY A 128 23.81 -0.26 -5.50
N GLY A 129 22.65 -0.92 -5.38
CA GLY A 129 22.47 -2.32 -5.67
C GLY A 129 22.26 -2.60 -7.16
N ALA A 130 22.78 -3.74 -7.64
CA ALA A 130 22.50 -4.28 -8.96
C ALA A 130 22.34 -5.80 -8.87
N LYS A 131 21.28 -6.33 -9.49
CA LYS A 131 21.04 -7.78 -9.58
C LYS A 131 20.22 -8.13 -10.81
N GLN A 132 20.22 -9.41 -11.16
CA GLN A 132 19.33 -9.93 -12.21
C GLN A 132 18.03 -10.43 -11.59
N ILE A 133 16.90 -10.01 -12.17
CA ILE A 133 15.56 -10.44 -11.79
C ILE A 133 14.82 -10.86 -13.06
N ALA A 134 14.32 -12.08 -13.07
CA ALA A 134 13.64 -12.67 -14.23
C ALA A 134 14.46 -12.53 -15.54
N GLY A 135 15.79 -12.70 -15.47
CA GLY A 135 16.70 -12.60 -16.61
C GLY A 135 16.97 -11.17 -17.10
N ARG A 136 16.58 -10.15 -16.33
CA ARG A 136 16.82 -8.73 -16.65
C ARG A 136 17.73 -8.10 -15.63
N ASP A 137 18.65 -7.28 -16.09
CA ASP A 137 19.48 -6.47 -15.21
C ASP A 137 18.63 -5.37 -14.56
N THR A 138 18.80 -5.22 -13.27
CA THR A 138 18.11 -4.18 -12.50
C THR A 138 19.10 -3.37 -11.67
N LYS A 139 18.72 -2.11 -11.40
CA LYS A 139 19.39 -1.22 -10.46
C LYS A 139 18.42 -0.86 -9.35
N GLU A 140 18.95 -0.72 -8.15
CA GLU A 140 18.17 -0.36 -6.99
C GLU A 140 17.98 1.16 -6.91
N SER A 141 16.73 1.58 -6.67
CA SER A 141 16.38 2.91 -6.22
C SER A 141 15.66 2.78 -4.88
N VAL A 142 15.99 3.61 -3.92
CA VAL A 142 15.36 3.59 -2.58
C VAL A 142 14.54 4.86 -2.40
N ALA A 143 13.24 4.67 -2.20
CA ALA A 143 12.33 5.74 -1.81
C ALA A 143 12.11 5.66 -0.30
N THR A 144 12.37 6.76 0.41
CA THR A 144 12.26 6.85 1.86
C THR A 144 11.21 7.89 2.24
N ILE A 145 10.27 7.50 3.08
CA ILE A 145 9.33 8.39 3.75
C ILE A 145 9.68 8.40 5.23
N THR A 146 9.97 9.58 5.79
CA THR A 146 10.27 9.75 7.21
C THR A 146 9.20 10.63 7.85
N VAL A 147 8.58 10.14 8.92
CA VAL A 147 7.62 10.89 9.74
C VAL A 147 8.22 11.09 11.12
N ARG A 148 8.40 12.34 11.52
CA ARG A 148 8.99 12.70 12.83
C ARG A 148 8.34 13.94 13.42
N GLU A 149 8.55 14.19 14.71
CA GLU A 149 8.11 15.42 15.36
C GLU A 149 8.87 16.60 14.75
N LYS A 150 8.14 17.66 14.37
CA LYS A 150 8.69 18.83 13.69
C LYS A 150 9.79 19.49 14.50
N GLY A 151 10.91 19.73 13.84
CA GLY A 151 12.07 20.37 14.45
C GLY A 151 12.90 19.46 15.34
N LYS A 152 12.60 18.16 15.41
CA LYS A 152 13.39 17.16 16.13
C LYS A 152 13.93 16.09 15.19
N THR A 153 15.03 15.48 15.59
CA THR A 153 15.58 14.31 14.87
C THR A 153 14.86 13.02 15.28
N LEU A 154 15.02 11.96 14.48
CA LEU A 154 14.53 10.62 14.83
C LEU A 154 15.17 10.09 16.13
N GLU A 155 16.39 10.47 16.39
CA GLU A 155 17.11 10.11 17.61
C GLU A 155 16.52 10.79 18.85
N GLU A 156 16.04 12.04 18.71
CA GLU A 156 15.50 12.81 19.83
C GLU A 156 14.06 12.43 20.18
N ALA A 157 13.21 12.26 19.18
CA ALA A 157 11.76 12.09 19.38
C ALA A 157 11.21 10.76 18.90
N GLY A 158 12.02 9.96 18.20
CA GLY A 158 11.56 8.80 17.49
C GLY A 158 10.80 9.17 16.24
N GLY A 159 10.19 8.17 15.60
CA GLY A 159 9.40 8.37 14.41
C GLY A 159 9.16 7.09 13.62
N LEU A 160 8.66 7.25 12.40
CA LEU A 160 8.43 6.17 11.48
C LEU A 160 9.23 6.40 10.20
N ILE A 161 9.88 5.36 9.72
CA ILE A 161 10.52 5.34 8.42
C ILE A 161 9.89 4.22 7.59
N LEU A 162 9.48 4.55 6.37
CA LEU A 162 9.11 3.58 5.36
C LEU A 162 10.14 3.65 4.24
N GLU A 163 10.92 2.60 4.09
CA GLU A 163 11.82 2.44 2.95
C GLU A 163 11.18 1.53 1.91
N THR A 164 11.23 1.96 0.65
CA THR A 164 10.77 1.17 -0.48
C THR A 164 11.94 0.99 -1.44
N HIS A 165 12.46 -0.22 -1.50
CA HIS A 165 13.53 -0.61 -2.41
C HIS A 165 12.92 -1.05 -3.75
N LEU A 166 13.19 -0.30 -4.79
CA LEU A 166 12.68 -0.51 -6.14
C LEU A 166 13.81 -1.01 -7.04
N TRP A 167 13.70 -2.23 -7.52
CA TRP A 167 14.66 -2.81 -8.46
C TRP A 167 14.19 -2.54 -9.88
N MET A 168 14.75 -1.49 -10.47
CA MET A 168 14.32 -0.91 -11.74
C MET A 168 15.07 -1.51 -12.92
N THR A 169 14.35 -1.82 -13.99
CA THR A 169 14.89 -2.18 -15.30
C THR A 169 14.42 -1.17 -16.35
N PRO A 170 15.06 -1.06 -17.54
CA PRO A 170 14.47 -0.29 -18.64
C PRO A 170 13.02 -0.64 -18.89
N LYS A 171 12.24 0.30 -19.42
CA LYS A 171 10.80 0.14 -19.66
C LYS A 171 10.48 -1.16 -20.40
N VAL A 172 9.55 -1.93 -19.82
CA VAL A 172 9.05 -3.20 -20.38
C VAL A 172 7.65 -2.97 -20.93
N PRO A 173 7.42 -2.92 -22.25
CA PRO A 173 6.12 -2.56 -22.83
C PRO A 173 4.94 -3.40 -22.29
N ALA A 174 5.12 -4.71 -22.16
CA ALA A 174 4.09 -5.59 -21.63
C ALA A 174 3.68 -5.24 -20.18
N LEU A 175 4.63 -4.82 -19.33
CA LEU A 175 4.32 -4.38 -17.97
C LEU A 175 3.73 -2.97 -17.95
N GLN A 176 4.04 -2.13 -18.91
CA GLN A 176 3.36 -0.83 -19.07
C GLN A 176 1.88 -1.04 -19.39
N GLU A 177 1.55 -1.92 -20.34
CA GLU A 177 0.15 -2.25 -20.68
C GLU A 177 -0.63 -2.75 -19.45
N LEU A 178 -0.01 -3.61 -18.64
CA LEU A 178 -0.61 -4.07 -17.39
C LEU A 178 -0.82 -2.94 -16.39
N ASN A 179 0.15 -2.03 -16.24
CA ASN A 179 0.04 -0.87 -15.37
C ASN A 179 -1.02 0.11 -15.85
N ASP A 180 -1.12 0.35 -17.15
CA ASP A 180 -2.16 1.20 -17.74
C ASP A 180 -3.56 0.62 -17.50
N PHE A 181 -3.71 -0.70 -17.60
CA PHE A 181 -4.95 -1.38 -17.24
C PHE A 181 -5.29 -1.16 -15.76
N ARG A 182 -4.32 -1.38 -14.86
CA ARG A 182 -4.51 -1.18 -13.41
C ARG A 182 -4.87 0.26 -13.06
N LEU A 183 -4.27 1.23 -13.75
CA LEU A 183 -4.59 2.64 -13.57
C LEU A 183 -6.03 2.94 -13.99
N ARG A 184 -6.48 2.44 -15.17
CA ARG A 184 -7.86 2.59 -15.64
C ARG A 184 -8.84 1.93 -14.66
N TYR A 185 -8.54 0.74 -14.17
CA TYR A 185 -9.33 0.07 -13.14
C TYR A 185 -9.43 0.91 -11.87
N ALA A 186 -8.29 1.39 -11.36
CA ALA A 186 -8.27 2.24 -10.18
C ALA A 186 -9.08 3.53 -10.38
N GLN A 187 -8.99 4.17 -11.52
CA GLN A 187 -9.78 5.35 -11.86
C GLN A 187 -11.28 5.04 -11.94
N ALA A 188 -11.67 3.92 -12.53
CA ALA A 188 -13.07 3.52 -12.65
C ALA A 188 -13.71 3.22 -11.29
N VAL A 189 -12.97 2.58 -10.39
CA VAL A 189 -13.49 2.20 -9.05
C VAL A 189 -13.34 3.33 -8.04
N TYR A 190 -12.13 3.92 -7.91
CA TYR A 190 -11.82 4.87 -6.85
C TYR A 190 -12.00 6.33 -7.25
N GLY A 191 -11.96 6.63 -8.57
CA GLY A 191 -12.07 8.01 -9.07
C GLY A 191 -13.31 8.76 -8.53
N PRO A 192 -14.52 8.17 -8.57
CA PRO A 192 -15.70 8.82 -8.00
C PRO A 192 -15.59 9.07 -6.49
N LEU A 193 -15.01 8.14 -5.72
CA LEU A 193 -14.82 8.29 -4.27
C LEU A 193 -13.82 9.41 -3.95
N VAL A 194 -12.72 9.49 -4.70
CA VAL A 194 -11.73 10.57 -4.58
C VAL A 194 -12.38 11.92 -4.92
N ALA A 195 -13.20 11.97 -5.96
CA ALA A 195 -13.91 13.20 -6.33
C ALA A 195 -14.88 13.67 -5.23
N GLN A 196 -15.59 12.75 -4.57
CA GLN A 196 -16.47 13.07 -3.43
C GLN A 196 -15.65 13.56 -2.21
N ALA A 197 -14.48 12.98 -1.96
CA ALA A 197 -13.61 13.36 -0.85
C ALA A 197 -12.81 14.65 -1.11
N ALA A 198 -12.74 15.13 -2.36
CA ALA A 198 -11.91 16.27 -2.74
C ALA A 198 -12.16 17.56 -1.92
N PRO A 199 -13.41 17.97 -1.59
CA PRO A 199 -13.66 19.13 -0.73
C PRO A 199 -13.04 18.97 0.66
N ASN A 200 -13.19 17.80 1.28
CA ASN A 200 -12.64 17.49 2.59
C ASN A 200 -11.10 17.44 2.55
N MET A 201 -10.55 16.90 1.48
CA MET A 201 -9.09 16.87 1.26
C MET A 201 -8.52 18.27 1.08
N THR A 202 -9.20 19.14 0.34
CA THR A 202 -8.82 20.55 0.18
C THR A 202 -8.81 21.26 1.53
N GLN A 203 -9.83 21.03 2.36
CA GLN A 203 -9.89 21.59 3.70
C GLN A 203 -8.78 21.03 4.60
N ALA A 204 -8.52 19.71 4.54
CA ALA A 204 -7.42 19.09 5.28
C ALA A 204 -6.06 19.63 4.86
N MET A 205 -5.82 19.83 3.56
CA MET A 205 -4.59 20.45 3.05
C MET A 205 -4.43 21.91 3.51
N ALA A 206 -5.54 22.65 3.66
CA ALA A 206 -5.51 24.00 4.20
C ALA A 206 -5.16 24.01 5.70
N MET A 207 -5.61 22.98 6.45
CA MET A 207 -5.30 22.81 7.87
C MET A 207 -3.89 22.27 8.12
N TYR A 208 -3.34 21.51 7.16
CA TYR A 208 -2.03 20.86 7.25
C TYR A 208 -1.18 21.20 6.01
N PRO A 209 -0.63 22.43 5.91
CA PRO A 209 0.15 22.90 4.74
C PRO A 209 1.32 21.95 4.39
N GLN A 210 1.94 21.33 5.41
CA GLN A 210 3.04 20.37 5.25
C GLN A 210 2.66 19.16 4.40
N MET A 211 1.40 18.74 4.37
CA MET A 211 0.94 17.67 3.47
C MET A 211 1.03 18.09 2.01
N LYS A 212 0.71 19.32 1.69
CA LYS A 212 0.84 19.86 0.32
C LYS A 212 2.30 19.83 -0.13
N ASP A 213 3.20 20.23 0.73
CA ASP A 213 4.65 20.27 0.43
C ASP A 213 5.20 18.84 0.28
N ALA A 214 4.78 17.90 1.13
CA ALA A 214 5.14 16.49 1.02
C ALA A 214 4.64 15.87 -0.30
N MET A 215 3.40 16.17 -0.71
CA MET A 215 2.84 15.70 -1.98
C MET A 215 3.57 16.30 -3.19
N ALA A 216 3.94 17.58 -3.13
CA ALA A 216 4.72 18.23 -4.17
C ALA A 216 6.12 17.60 -4.31
N LYS A 217 6.82 17.38 -3.19
CA LYS A 217 8.10 16.66 -3.16
C LYS A 217 7.97 15.26 -3.72
N LEU A 218 6.95 14.50 -3.32
CA LEU A 218 6.69 13.16 -3.84
C LEU A 218 6.52 13.17 -5.36
N ALA A 219 5.76 14.12 -5.90
CA ALA A 219 5.53 14.24 -7.34
C ALA A 219 6.82 14.65 -8.10
N GLU A 220 7.67 15.48 -7.50
CA GLU A 220 8.95 15.90 -8.09
C GLU A 220 9.96 14.74 -8.05
N GLU A 221 10.15 14.13 -6.89
CA GLU A 221 11.09 13.03 -6.70
C GLU A 221 10.67 11.80 -7.50
N GLY A 222 9.37 11.51 -7.58
CA GLY A 222 8.84 10.40 -8.37
C GLY A 222 9.22 10.45 -9.86
N LYS A 223 9.46 11.64 -10.40
CA LYS A 223 9.95 11.80 -11.78
C LYS A 223 11.37 11.26 -12.00
N LYS A 224 12.14 11.09 -10.94
CA LYS A 224 13.49 10.51 -11.00
C LYS A 224 13.46 8.98 -11.21
N LEU A 225 12.31 8.33 -10.93
CA LEU A 225 12.13 6.91 -11.17
C LEU A 225 11.81 6.68 -12.66
N ASP A 226 12.81 6.27 -13.42
CA ASP A 226 12.63 5.87 -14.83
C ASP A 226 12.80 4.36 -14.98
N GLY A 227 11.90 3.75 -15.75
CA GLY A 227 11.92 2.31 -15.99
C GLY A 227 10.70 1.59 -15.43
N THR A 228 10.86 0.29 -15.25
CA THR A 228 9.84 -0.63 -14.73
C THR A 228 10.38 -1.33 -13.50
N PRO A 229 9.73 -1.27 -12.34
CA PRO A 229 10.12 -2.04 -11.17
C PRO A 229 9.79 -3.53 -11.39
N LEU A 230 10.78 -4.40 -11.20
CA LEU A 230 10.60 -5.87 -11.24
C LEU A 230 10.50 -6.48 -9.84
N LEU A 231 11.01 -5.78 -8.84
CA LEU A 231 10.87 -6.14 -7.44
C LEU A 231 10.71 -4.87 -6.63
N THR A 232 9.76 -4.89 -5.71
CA THR A 232 9.54 -3.86 -4.71
C THR A 232 9.58 -4.52 -3.33
N GLU A 233 10.45 -4.04 -2.47
CA GLU A 233 10.57 -4.47 -1.08
C GLU A 233 10.29 -3.26 -0.18
N MET A 234 9.37 -3.42 0.76
CA MET A 234 9.02 -2.37 1.72
C MET A 234 9.49 -2.77 3.11
N VAL A 235 10.15 -1.84 3.79
CA VAL A 235 10.66 -2.02 5.14
C VAL A 235 10.07 -0.92 6.03
N PHE A 236 9.36 -1.33 7.07
CA PHE A 236 8.83 -0.42 8.08
C PHE A 236 9.76 -0.42 9.29
N ILE A 237 10.26 0.76 9.64
CA ILE A 237 11.17 0.96 10.76
C ILE A 237 10.53 1.94 11.73
N VAL A 238 10.36 1.50 12.98
CA VAL A 238 9.94 2.38 14.08
C VAL A 238 11.19 2.80 14.84
N ALA A 239 11.56 4.07 14.72
CA ALA A 239 12.63 4.67 15.50
C ALA A 239 12.08 5.06 16.87
N ALA A 240 12.66 4.49 17.92
CA ALA A 240 12.31 4.84 19.30
C ALA A 240 13.33 5.85 19.84
N PRO A 241 12.91 6.89 20.61
CA PRO A 241 13.85 7.81 21.22
C PRO A 241 14.74 7.09 22.26
N PRO A 242 15.98 7.55 22.49
CA PRO A 242 16.88 6.96 23.48
C PRO A 242 16.23 6.91 24.88
N GLY A 243 16.31 5.76 25.53
CA GLY A 243 15.74 5.55 26.86
C GLY A 243 14.28 5.09 26.89
N SER A 244 13.59 5.02 25.76
CA SER A 244 12.32 4.32 25.68
C SER A 244 12.60 2.81 25.64
N GLN A 245 12.61 2.17 26.80
CA GLN A 245 12.58 0.71 26.87
C GLN A 245 11.21 0.27 26.31
N THR A 246 11.20 -0.21 25.08
CA THR A 246 10.04 -0.87 24.48
C THR A 246 9.87 -2.26 25.12
N GLU A 247 9.62 -2.32 26.42
CA GLU A 247 8.88 -3.40 27.08
C GLU A 247 7.37 -3.05 27.05
N GLN A 248 6.87 -2.62 25.92
CA GLN A 248 5.42 -2.66 25.73
C GLN A 248 5.07 -4.05 25.21
N LYS A 249 4.56 -4.86 26.15
CA LYS A 249 3.68 -5.98 25.88
C LYS A 249 2.75 -5.52 24.74
N ALA A 250 2.93 -6.08 23.56
CA ALA A 250 2.14 -5.72 22.38
C ALA A 250 0.67 -6.08 22.67
N GLU A 251 -0.09 -5.11 23.14
CA GLU A 251 -1.54 -5.18 22.99
C GLU A 251 -1.82 -4.96 21.49
N PRO A 252 -2.60 -5.84 20.87
CA PRO A 252 -2.92 -5.71 19.46
C PRO A 252 -3.66 -4.38 19.26
N ALA A 253 -3.07 -3.48 18.48
CA ALA A 253 -3.69 -2.24 18.11
C ALA A 253 -5.07 -2.55 17.47
N PRO A 254 -6.16 -1.99 17.98
CA PRO A 254 -7.47 -2.22 17.40
C PRO A 254 -7.50 -1.54 16.02
N GLY A 255 -7.56 -2.30 14.95
CA GLY A 255 -7.91 -1.78 13.64
C GLY A 255 -7.10 -2.22 12.42
N ILE A 256 -5.92 -2.82 12.56
CA ILE A 256 -5.15 -3.27 11.37
C ILE A 256 -5.62 -4.67 10.89
N GLY A 257 -6.22 -5.48 11.77
CA GLY A 257 -6.75 -6.80 11.43
C GLY A 257 -7.96 -6.78 10.50
N GLY A 258 -8.69 -5.67 10.45
CA GLY A 258 -9.88 -5.53 9.58
C GLY A 258 -9.54 -5.19 8.11
N LEU A 259 -8.36 -4.63 7.85
CA LEU A 259 -7.95 -4.22 6.49
C LEU A 259 -7.32 -5.36 5.69
N LEU A 260 -6.78 -6.37 6.37
CA LEU A 260 -6.16 -7.54 5.72
C LEU A 260 -7.09 -8.75 5.64
N GLY A 261 -8.19 -8.78 6.41
CA GLY A 261 -9.17 -9.87 6.39
C GLY A 261 -10.23 -9.78 5.28
N GLY A 262 -10.27 -8.70 4.52
CA GLY A 262 -11.22 -8.48 3.43
C GLY A 262 -10.69 -8.81 2.03
N LEU A 263 -9.46 -9.31 1.91
CA LEU A 263 -8.81 -9.68 0.65
C LEU A 263 -8.52 -11.19 0.57
N GLY A 264 -9.24 -12.00 1.33
CA GLY A 264 -9.22 -13.45 1.25
C GLY A 264 -10.44 -14.00 0.51
#